data_59a7ff171a19a9da3180045d3cc8e6d3
#
_entry.id   59a7ff171a19a9da3180045d3cc8e6d3
#
_cell.length_a   1.000
_cell.length_b   1.000
_cell.length_c   1.000
_cell.angle_alpha   90.00
_cell.angle_beta   90.00
_cell.angle_gamma   90.00
#
_symmetry.space_group_name_H-M   'P 1'
#
loop_
_entity.id
_entity.type
_entity.pdbx_description
1 polymer ?
#
loop_
_entity_poly.entity_id
_entity_poly.type
_entity_poly.pdbx_seq_one_letter_code
_entity_poly.pdbx_strand_id
1 'polypeptide(L)'
;AGSDGTVSTFSTITSAGGGGGGSGSGPAGAAGPGRNGGSGGGAGTNNECGGVGNTPPVSPSQGNNGGDGAGPGTPQPQSAGGGGGASAVGGTHDAGGPAAGGNGSPAAPIFGVAPQPFYIADGPANGVSVCGTFAGGGGGGRQGAPVYPGGTGGGGNGTTGPATGANGTTNTGGGAGGGGY
;
A
#
# COMPACT_ATOMS: atom_id res chain seq x y z
N ALA A 1 -1.48 -8.02 -11.93
CA ALA A 1 -0.70 -7.92 -10.69
C ALA A 1 0.38 -6.84 -10.84
N GLY A 2 0.67 -6.14 -9.75
CA GLY A 2 1.77 -5.18 -9.68
C GLY A 2 3.13 -5.87 -9.70
N SER A 3 4.17 -5.13 -10.08
CA SER A 3 5.56 -5.57 -9.95
C SER A 3 6.08 -5.30 -8.54
N ASP A 4 7.03 -6.13 -8.11
CA ASP A 4 7.74 -5.86 -6.85
C ASP A 4 8.69 -4.67 -7.00
N GLY A 5 8.88 -3.96 -5.92
CA GLY A 5 9.94 -2.97 -5.82
C GLY A 5 11.32 -3.64 -5.81
N THR A 6 12.33 -2.90 -6.24
CA THR A 6 13.72 -3.36 -6.20
C THR A 6 14.35 -3.08 -4.84
N VAL A 7 15.37 -3.85 -4.51
CA VAL A 7 16.19 -3.62 -3.30
C VAL A 7 16.89 -2.26 -3.38
N SER A 8 17.01 -1.61 -2.22
CA SER A 8 17.81 -0.40 -2.06
C SER A 8 18.97 -0.69 -1.11
N THR A 9 20.17 -0.19 -1.43
CA THR A 9 21.36 -0.40 -0.60
C THR A 9 22.01 0.94 -0.29
N PHE A 10 22.29 1.15 0.98
CA PHE A 10 23.07 2.28 1.47
C PHE A 10 24.22 1.75 2.33
N SER A 11 25.45 1.87 1.87
CA SER A 11 26.63 1.25 2.48
C SER A 11 26.44 -0.27 2.62
N THR A 12 26.39 -0.78 3.84
CA THR A 12 26.17 -2.21 4.16
C THR A 12 24.70 -2.53 4.50
N ILE A 13 23.82 -1.52 4.51
CA ILE A 13 22.41 -1.67 4.83
C ILE A 13 21.63 -1.93 3.55
N THR A 14 20.91 -3.04 3.50
CA THR A 14 20.05 -3.43 2.39
C THR A 14 18.60 -3.45 2.85
N SER A 15 17.74 -2.72 2.14
CA SER A 15 16.29 -2.75 2.33
C SER A 15 15.62 -3.49 1.19
N ALA A 16 14.72 -4.41 1.52
CA ALA A 16 13.89 -5.10 0.54
C ALA A 16 12.92 -4.13 -0.15
N GLY A 17 12.66 -4.36 -1.41
CA GLY A 17 11.58 -3.67 -2.12
C GLY A 17 10.21 -4.06 -1.56
N GLY A 18 9.21 -3.20 -1.73
CA GLY A 18 7.82 -3.53 -1.40
C GLY A 18 7.25 -4.58 -2.34
N GLY A 19 6.38 -5.42 -1.86
CA GLY A 19 5.66 -6.43 -2.65
C GLY A 19 4.63 -5.78 -3.57
N GLY A 20 4.50 -6.29 -4.78
CA GLY A 20 3.51 -5.86 -5.75
C GLY A 20 2.09 -6.23 -5.31
N GLY A 21 1.11 -5.39 -5.65
CA GLY A 21 -0.30 -5.68 -5.42
C GLY A 21 -0.82 -6.86 -6.25
N GLY A 22 -1.76 -7.59 -5.72
CA GLY A 22 -2.46 -8.68 -6.39
C GLY A 22 -3.29 -8.19 -7.59
N SER A 23 -3.71 -9.13 -8.44
CA SER A 23 -4.59 -8.83 -9.57
C SER A 23 -6.06 -8.93 -9.17
N GLY A 24 -6.90 -8.04 -9.70
CA GLY A 24 -8.35 -8.20 -9.64
C GLY A 24 -8.86 -9.29 -10.59
N SER A 25 -10.05 -9.82 -10.32
CA SER A 25 -10.77 -10.68 -11.24
C SER A 25 -11.41 -9.84 -12.33
N GLY A 26 -10.80 -9.79 -13.49
CA GLY A 26 -11.40 -9.23 -14.70
C GLY A 26 -11.63 -10.32 -15.73
N PRO A 27 -12.24 -9.97 -16.93
CA PRO A 27 -12.47 -10.94 -18.00
C PRO A 27 -11.21 -11.66 -18.48
N ALA A 28 -10.04 -11.20 -18.11
CA ALA A 28 -8.76 -11.68 -18.62
C ALA A 28 -7.90 -12.43 -17.58
N GLY A 29 -8.35 -12.65 -16.35
CA GLY A 29 -7.50 -13.34 -15.38
C GLY A 29 -8.16 -13.65 -14.04
N ALA A 30 -7.62 -14.66 -13.36
CA ALA A 30 -7.97 -14.93 -11.98
C ALA A 30 -7.43 -13.84 -11.05
N ALA A 31 -8.15 -13.57 -9.96
CA ALA A 31 -7.62 -12.80 -8.85
C ALA A 31 -6.33 -13.45 -8.32
N GLY A 32 -5.45 -12.67 -7.77
CA GLY A 32 -4.20 -13.15 -7.23
C GLY A 32 -3.83 -12.48 -5.91
N PRO A 33 -3.03 -13.17 -5.09
CA PRO A 33 -2.60 -12.64 -3.80
C PRO A 33 -1.67 -11.43 -3.97
N GLY A 34 -1.58 -10.65 -2.89
CA GLY A 34 -0.52 -9.67 -2.74
C GLY A 34 0.84 -10.37 -2.64
N ARG A 35 1.91 -9.71 -3.09
CA ARG A 35 3.25 -10.26 -3.09
C ARG A 35 4.02 -9.84 -1.84
N ASN A 36 4.92 -10.71 -1.38
CA ASN A 36 5.74 -10.46 -0.21
C ASN A 36 6.82 -9.41 -0.51
N GLY A 37 7.25 -8.68 0.51
CA GLY A 37 8.31 -7.68 0.37
C GLY A 37 8.70 -7.05 1.69
N GLY A 38 9.47 -5.96 1.66
CA GLY A 38 9.75 -5.14 2.84
C GLY A 38 8.45 -4.68 3.50
N SER A 39 7.52 -4.14 2.70
CA SER A 39 6.08 -4.08 3.01
C SER A 39 5.35 -4.98 2.03
N GLY A 40 4.35 -5.72 2.47
CA GLY A 40 3.56 -6.62 1.62
C GLY A 40 2.58 -5.87 0.73
N GLY A 41 2.37 -6.35 -0.50
CA GLY A 41 1.35 -5.83 -1.40
C GLY A 41 -0.07 -6.20 -0.93
N GLY A 42 -1.06 -5.33 -1.20
CA GLY A 42 -2.47 -5.67 -0.98
C GLY A 42 -2.94 -6.79 -1.91
N ALA A 43 -3.86 -7.60 -1.46
CA ALA A 43 -4.44 -8.68 -2.27
C ALA A 43 -5.29 -8.14 -3.43
N GLY A 44 -5.45 -8.93 -4.45
CA GLY A 44 -6.53 -8.76 -5.41
C GLY A 44 -7.90 -9.03 -4.79
N THR A 45 -8.91 -9.23 -5.63
CA THR A 45 -10.27 -9.59 -5.18
C THR A 45 -10.41 -11.09 -4.86
N ASN A 46 -11.64 -11.56 -4.65
CA ASN A 46 -11.96 -13.00 -4.47
C ASN A 46 -11.37 -13.67 -3.23
N ASN A 47 -11.29 -12.98 -2.10
CA ASN A 47 -10.76 -13.49 -0.84
C ASN A 47 -9.27 -13.91 -0.92
N GLU A 48 -8.53 -13.29 -1.82
CA GLU A 48 -7.08 -13.49 -1.89
C GLU A 48 -6.38 -12.86 -0.68
N CYS A 49 -5.26 -13.45 -0.28
CA CYS A 49 -4.48 -12.97 0.86
C CYS A 49 -3.53 -11.82 0.48
N GLY A 50 -3.37 -10.87 1.39
CA GLY A 50 -2.32 -9.85 1.28
C GLY A 50 -0.92 -10.45 1.38
N GLY A 51 0.06 -9.77 0.79
CA GLY A 51 1.45 -10.17 0.86
C GLY A 51 2.04 -10.01 2.26
N VAL A 52 2.98 -10.86 2.62
CA VAL A 52 3.70 -10.77 3.90
C VAL A 52 4.75 -9.66 3.84
N GLY A 53 4.73 -8.79 4.84
CA GLY A 53 5.76 -7.77 5.05
C GLY A 53 7.00 -8.34 5.74
N ASN A 54 8.01 -7.51 5.90
CA ASN A 54 9.31 -7.90 6.49
C ASN A 54 9.89 -9.18 5.88
N THR A 55 9.88 -9.25 4.56
CA THR A 55 10.40 -10.40 3.80
C THR A 55 11.54 -9.94 2.89
N PRO A 56 12.78 -10.48 3.05
CA PRO A 56 13.18 -11.42 4.09
C PRO A 56 13.10 -10.81 5.51
N PRO A 57 12.91 -11.64 6.55
CA PRO A 57 12.75 -11.14 7.91
C PRO A 57 14.05 -10.52 8.45
N VAL A 58 13.90 -9.31 8.98
CA VAL A 58 15.00 -8.56 9.64
C VAL A 58 14.50 -7.91 10.93
N SER A 59 15.41 -7.47 11.76
CA SER A 59 15.12 -6.71 12.99
C SER A 59 15.97 -5.44 13.01
N PRO A 60 15.34 -4.25 13.17
CA PRO A 60 13.89 -4.02 13.23
C PRO A 60 13.17 -4.35 11.91
N SER A 61 11.84 -4.56 11.98
CA SER A 61 11.02 -4.86 10.80
C SER A 61 11.09 -3.75 9.75
N GLN A 62 11.14 -4.13 8.46
CA GLN A 62 11.13 -3.18 7.34
C GLN A 62 9.72 -2.71 6.96
N GLY A 63 8.68 -3.42 7.40
CA GLY A 63 7.29 -3.06 7.07
C GLY A 63 6.30 -4.14 7.49
N ASN A 64 5.06 -3.95 7.11
CA ASN A 64 3.92 -4.77 7.54
C ASN A 64 3.23 -5.46 6.37
N ASN A 65 2.34 -6.39 6.70
CA ASN A 65 1.56 -7.14 5.71
C ASN A 65 0.60 -6.23 4.93
N GLY A 66 0.32 -6.60 3.70
CA GLY A 66 -0.84 -6.10 2.96
C GLY A 66 -2.14 -6.69 3.51
N GLY A 67 -3.26 -6.03 3.22
CA GLY A 67 -4.60 -6.48 3.56
C GLY A 67 -5.16 -7.48 2.54
N ASP A 68 -6.11 -8.28 2.99
CA ASP A 68 -6.81 -9.25 2.15
C ASP A 68 -7.89 -8.58 1.28
N GLY A 69 -8.22 -9.19 0.17
CA GLY A 69 -9.27 -8.77 -0.74
C GLY A 69 -10.62 -9.37 -0.40
N ALA A 70 -11.70 -8.72 -0.84
CA ALA A 70 -13.06 -9.24 -0.71
C ALA A 70 -13.51 -9.99 -1.97
N GLY A 71 -14.23 -11.08 -1.77
CA GLY A 71 -14.73 -11.96 -2.82
C GLY A 71 -16.25 -11.93 -3.00
N PRO A 72 -16.76 -12.75 -3.94
CA PRO A 72 -18.19 -12.98 -4.11
C PRO A 72 -18.81 -13.53 -2.82
N GLY A 73 -19.97 -13.01 -2.46
CA GLY A 73 -20.69 -13.42 -1.24
C GLY A 73 -20.49 -12.50 -0.05
N THR A 74 -19.60 -11.52 -0.15
CA THR A 74 -19.59 -10.39 0.80
C THR A 74 -20.75 -9.44 0.48
N PRO A 75 -21.38 -8.80 1.50
CA PRO A 75 -22.49 -7.87 1.28
C PRO A 75 -22.10 -6.61 0.46
N GLN A 76 -20.83 -6.42 0.19
CA GLN A 76 -20.28 -5.24 -0.46
C GLN A 76 -19.68 -5.59 -1.85
N PRO A 77 -19.53 -4.60 -2.75
CA PRO A 77 -18.85 -4.79 -4.01
C PRO A 77 -17.44 -5.32 -3.80
N GLN A 78 -16.99 -6.21 -4.69
CA GLN A 78 -15.64 -6.75 -4.66
C GLN A 78 -14.60 -5.63 -4.54
N SER A 79 -13.58 -5.80 -3.71
CA SER A 79 -12.48 -4.87 -3.58
C SER A 79 -11.16 -5.58 -3.29
N ALA A 80 -10.09 -4.94 -3.70
CA ALA A 80 -8.72 -5.30 -3.39
C ALA A 80 -8.35 -4.84 -1.98
N GLY A 81 -7.43 -5.52 -1.32
CA GLY A 81 -6.83 -5.11 -0.05
C GLY A 81 -5.85 -3.95 -0.23
N GLY A 82 -5.60 -3.19 0.84
CA GLY A 82 -4.57 -2.15 0.86
C GLY A 82 -3.17 -2.72 1.04
N GLY A 83 -2.15 -2.05 0.51
CA GLY A 83 -0.75 -2.41 0.75
C GLY A 83 -0.30 -2.11 2.18
N GLY A 84 0.63 -2.87 2.73
CA GLY A 84 1.25 -2.61 4.02
C GLY A 84 2.11 -1.34 4.00
N GLY A 85 2.14 -0.62 5.11
CA GLY A 85 3.02 0.51 5.35
C GLY A 85 4.16 0.17 6.31
N ALA A 86 5.03 1.13 6.57
CA ALA A 86 6.16 0.91 7.47
C ALA A 86 5.73 0.75 8.94
N SER A 87 4.62 1.38 9.38
CA SER A 87 4.15 1.30 10.76
C SER A 87 2.83 0.57 10.94
N ALA A 88 2.09 0.29 9.87
CA ALA A 88 0.77 -0.34 9.96
C ALA A 88 0.51 -1.33 8.83
N VAL A 89 -0.29 -2.35 9.10
CA VAL A 89 -0.81 -3.28 8.09
C VAL A 89 -1.75 -2.57 7.12
N GLY A 90 -1.84 -3.09 5.91
CA GLY A 90 -2.84 -2.66 4.93
C GLY A 90 -4.25 -3.08 5.37
N GLY A 91 -5.24 -2.25 5.04
CA GLY A 91 -6.64 -2.53 5.33
C GLY A 91 -7.16 -3.74 4.56
N THR A 92 -7.81 -4.64 5.27
CA THR A 92 -8.57 -5.74 4.69
C THR A 92 -9.99 -5.26 4.40
N HIS A 93 -10.51 -5.60 3.24
CA HIS A 93 -11.92 -5.36 2.98
C HIS A 93 -12.75 -6.54 3.51
N ASP A 94 -13.12 -6.47 4.75
CA ASP A 94 -14.19 -7.28 5.33
C ASP A 94 -15.49 -6.46 5.38
N ALA A 95 -16.56 -7.00 5.92
CA ALA A 95 -17.95 -6.48 5.93
C ALA A 95 -18.14 -4.97 6.26
N GLY A 96 -17.40 -4.09 5.62
CA GLY A 96 -17.52 -2.63 5.72
C GLY A 96 -16.23 -1.89 6.05
N GLY A 97 -15.10 -2.59 6.21
CA GLY A 97 -13.80 -1.96 6.44
C GLY A 97 -13.20 -1.33 5.17
N PRO A 98 -12.55 -0.18 5.26
CA PRO A 98 -11.85 0.40 4.13
C PRO A 98 -10.55 -0.36 3.85
N ALA A 99 -10.34 -0.77 2.61
CA ALA A 99 -9.07 -1.31 2.14
C ALA A 99 -8.02 -0.20 1.97
N ALA A 100 -7.85 0.62 2.99
CA ALA A 100 -6.88 1.70 3.00
C ALA A 100 -5.44 1.17 3.03
N GLY A 101 -4.49 1.92 2.50
CA GLY A 101 -3.08 1.62 2.68
C GLY A 101 -2.64 1.74 4.15
N GLY A 102 -1.71 0.89 4.57
CA GLY A 102 -1.10 0.98 5.89
C GLY A 102 -0.26 2.25 6.05
N ASN A 103 -0.28 2.86 7.21
CA ASN A 103 0.48 4.08 7.46
C ASN A 103 2.00 3.83 7.42
N GLY A 104 2.72 4.84 6.95
CA GLY A 104 4.16 4.93 7.01
C GLY A 104 4.67 5.29 8.41
N SER A 105 5.97 5.37 8.55
CA SER A 105 6.63 5.70 9.80
C SER A 105 7.12 7.15 9.81
N PRO A 106 6.93 7.90 10.92
CA PRO A 106 7.47 9.23 11.04
C PRO A 106 9.00 9.19 11.18
N ALA A 107 9.69 10.03 10.43
CA ALA A 107 11.13 10.21 10.52
C ALA A 107 11.54 11.27 11.56
N ALA A 108 10.60 12.04 12.06
CA ALA A 108 10.84 13.11 13.03
C ALA A 108 11.63 12.70 14.29
N PRO A 109 11.43 11.51 14.87
CA PRO A 109 12.26 11.07 16.00
C PRO A 109 13.75 10.93 15.68
N ILE A 110 14.09 10.75 14.40
CA ILE A 110 15.47 10.51 13.94
C ILE A 110 16.07 11.79 13.35
N PHE A 111 15.31 12.48 12.51
CA PHE A 111 15.79 13.61 11.70
C PHE A 111 15.23 14.98 12.11
N GLY A 112 14.46 15.03 13.20
CA GLY A 112 13.83 16.26 13.70
C GLY A 112 12.44 16.50 13.09
N VAL A 113 11.68 17.40 13.73
CA VAL A 113 10.33 17.78 13.31
C VAL A 113 10.36 18.67 12.06
N ALA A 114 9.26 18.69 11.31
CA ALA A 114 9.09 19.62 10.19
C ALA A 114 9.11 21.10 10.67
N PRO A 115 9.53 22.06 9.80
CA PRO A 115 9.99 21.84 8.44
C PRO A 115 11.47 21.45 8.35
N GLN A 116 11.77 20.46 7.54
CA GLN A 116 13.15 20.10 7.19
C GLN A 116 13.28 20.17 5.66
N PRO A 117 14.44 20.57 5.12
CA PRO A 117 14.59 20.76 3.67
C PRO A 117 14.45 19.48 2.86
N PHE A 118 14.56 18.33 3.51
CA PHE A 118 14.40 17.01 2.89
C PHE A 118 13.00 16.41 3.10
N TYR A 119 12.12 17.07 3.87
CA TYR A 119 10.73 16.66 3.95
C TYR A 119 9.97 17.27 2.79
N ILE A 120 9.29 16.42 2.04
CA ILE A 120 8.49 16.86 0.91
C ILE A 120 7.24 17.53 1.45
N ALA A 121 7.00 18.76 0.99
CA ALA A 121 5.73 19.42 1.25
C ALA A 121 4.62 18.69 0.51
N ASP A 122 3.57 18.34 1.24
CA ASP A 122 2.46 17.55 0.73
C ASP A 122 1.66 18.25 -0.35
N GLY A 123 1.38 17.49 -1.40
CA GLY A 123 0.18 17.76 -2.17
C GLY A 123 -1.04 17.13 -1.46
N PRO A 124 -2.18 17.81 -1.38
CA PRO A 124 -3.38 17.34 -0.69
C PRO A 124 -3.99 16.05 -1.27
N ALA A 125 -3.46 15.54 -2.36
CA ALA A 125 -4.01 14.39 -3.06
C ALA A 125 -3.52 13.02 -2.54
N ASN A 126 -2.42 12.94 -1.79
CA ASN A 126 -1.75 11.68 -1.49
C ASN A 126 -1.49 11.43 0.01
N GLY A 127 -2.07 12.20 0.91
CA GLY A 127 -2.01 11.94 2.35
C GLY A 127 -0.62 11.97 2.97
N VAL A 128 0.38 12.56 2.30
CA VAL A 128 1.70 12.75 2.88
C VAL A 128 1.59 13.84 3.93
N SER A 129 1.93 13.56 5.15
CA SER A 129 1.90 14.53 6.24
C SER A 129 3.17 15.39 6.20
N VAL A 130 3.01 16.71 6.33
CA VAL A 130 4.11 17.66 6.57
C VAL A 130 5.01 17.31 7.77
N CYS A 131 4.68 16.24 8.48
CA CYS A 131 5.40 15.72 9.63
C CYS A 131 6.54 14.75 9.28
N GLY A 132 6.94 14.64 8.01
CA GLY A 132 8.04 13.75 7.60
C GLY A 132 7.74 12.28 7.83
N THR A 133 6.56 11.83 7.44
CA THR A 133 6.17 10.42 7.43
C THR A 133 6.50 9.82 6.06
N PHE A 134 7.06 8.59 6.03
CA PHE A 134 7.54 7.91 4.83
C PHE A 134 7.03 6.47 4.76
N ALA A 135 7.01 5.92 3.54
CA ALA A 135 6.69 4.53 3.26
C ALA A 135 5.27 4.09 3.67
N GLY A 136 4.27 4.89 3.28
CA GLY A 136 2.85 4.52 3.35
C GLY A 136 2.46 3.53 2.27
N GLY A 137 1.57 2.58 2.55
CA GLY A 137 1.03 1.63 1.58
C GLY A 137 -0.01 2.25 0.65
N GLY A 138 -0.21 1.70 -0.53
CA GLY A 138 -1.27 2.11 -1.44
C GLY A 138 -2.65 1.63 -1.00
N GLY A 139 -3.71 2.40 -1.28
CA GLY A 139 -5.10 1.99 -1.06
C GLY A 139 -5.56 0.96 -2.07
N GLY A 140 -6.46 0.06 -1.69
CA GLY A 140 -7.04 -0.96 -2.57
C GLY A 140 -7.98 -0.36 -3.62
N GLY A 141 -8.05 -0.99 -4.78
CA GLY A 141 -9.04 -0.66 -5.81
C GLY A 141 -10.38 -1.38 -5.58
N ARG A 142 -11.48 -0.87 -6.14
CA ARG A 142 -12.80 -1.49 -6.02
C ARG A 142 -13.72 -1.18 -7.21
N GLN A 143 -14.84 -1.87 -7.26
CA GLN A 143 -15.86 -1.72 -8.33
C GLN A 143 -16.78 -0.51 -8.13
N GLY A 144 -16.80 0.18 -7.04
CA GLY A 144 -17.70 1.31 -6.79
C GLY A 144 -17.18 2.22 -5.70
N ALA A 145 -17.86 3.36 -5.47
CA ALA A 145 -17.48 4.28 -4.40
C ALA A 145 -17.62 3.64 -3.00
N PRO A 146 -16.88 4.11 -2.00
CA PRO A 146 -15.86 5.18 -2.06
C PRO A 146 -14.48 4.72 -2.52
N VAL A 147 -13.61 5.67 -2.83
CA VAL A 147 -12.18 5.44 -3.05
C VAL A 147 -11.49 5.14 -1.72
N TYR A 148 -10.58 4.19 -1.70
CA TYR A 148 -9.78 3.90 -0.52
C TYR A 148 -8.47 4.70 -0.52
N PRO A 149 -8.18 5.44 0.57
CA PRO A 149 -6.99 6.26 0.64
C PRO A 149 -5.72 5.41 0.75
N GLY A 150 -4.64 5.90 0.21
CA GLY A 150 -3.31 5.46 0.57
C GLY A 150 -2.97 5.80 2.02
N GLY A 151 -2.05 5.08 2.61
CA GLY A 151 -1.52 5.36 3.95
C GLY A 151 -0.72 6.65 3.98
N THR A 152 -0.69 7.31 5.15
CA THR A 152 0.19 8.47 5.37
C THR A 152 1.63 8.11 5.07
N GLY A 153 2.40 9.04 4.54
CA GLY A 153 3.78 8.79 4.13
C GLY A 153 3.91 8.45 2.64
N GLY A 154 3.01 8.96 1.82
CA GLY A 154 3.11 8.94 0.36
C GLY A 154 2.41 7.79 -0.35
N GLY A 155 1.54 7.07 0.32
CA GLY A 155 0.72 6.04 -0.32
C GLY A 155 -0.26 6.64 -1.34
N GLY A 156 -0.35 6.06 -2.53
CA GLY A 156 -1.30 6.44 -3.57
C GLY A 156 -2.72 5.93 -3.26
N ASN A 157 -3.73 6.71 -3.60
CA ASN A 157 -5.12 6.29 -3.44
C ASN A 157 -5.50 5.18 -4.44
N GLY A 158 -6.30 4.22 -4.00
CA GLY A 158 -6.97 3.31 -4.90
C GLY A 158 -8.01 4.04 -5.76
N THR A 159 -8.58 3.37 -6.75
CA THR A 159 -9.62 3.94 -7.60
C THR A 159 -10.83 3.02 -7.72
N THR A 160 -11.88 3.57 -8.30
CA THR A 160 -13.11 2.86 -8.62
C THR A 160 -13.32 2.81 -10.13
N GLY A 161 -14.01 1.76 -10.61
CA GLY A 161 -14.24 1.58 -12.05
C GLY A 161 -12.94 1.32 -12.83
N PRO A 162 -12.97 1.30 -14.15
CA PRO A 162 -11.83 0.92 -14.99
C PRO A 162 -10.77 2.04 -15.07
N ALA A 163 -10.24 2.42 -13.92
CA ALA A 163 -9.24 3.47 -13.79
C ALA A 163 -7.99 2.95 -13.06
N THR A 164 -6.84 3.54 -13.38
CA THR A 164 -5.57 3.24 -12.73
C THR A 164 -5.51 3.90 -11.34
N GLY A 165 -5.01 3.20 -10.36
CA GLY A 165 -4.73 3.77 -9.04
C GLY A 165 -3.71 4.92 -9.11
N ALA A 166 -3.74 5.77 -8.09
CA ALA A 166 -2.78 6.87 -8.00
C ALA A 166 -1.36 6.35 -7.72
N ASN A 167 -0.36 6.98 -8.30
CA ASN A 167 1.03 6.70 -7.97
C ASN A 167 1.31 7.03 -6.49
N GLY A 168 2.23 6.33 -5.89
CA GLY A 168 2.86 6.76 -4.65
C GLY A 168 3.60 8.08 -4.85
N THR A 169 3.70 8.88 -3.80
CA THR A 169 4.44 10.15 -3.84
C THR A 169 5.92 9.88 -4.05
N THR A 170 6.50 10.59 -5.00
CA THR A 170 7.93 10.47 -5.35
C THR A 170 8.81 10.72 -4.12
N ASN A 171 9.88 9.95 -3.97
CA ASN A 171 10.88 10.06 -2.90
C ASN A 171 10.35 9.83 -1.46
N THR A 172 9.17 9.25 -1.31
CA THR A 172 8.64 8.87 0.01
C THR A 172 8.75 7.38 0.32
N GLY A 173 9.04 6.55 -0.68
CA GLY A 173 8.93 5.10 -0.57
C GLY A 173 7.48 4.61 -0.48
N GLY A 174 6.52 5.46 -0.80
CA GLY A 174 5.08 5.11 -0.77
C GLY A 174 4.68 4.18 -1.91
N GLY A 175 3.79 3.24 -1.61
CA GLY A 175 3.22 2.31 -2.60
C GLY A 175 2.15 2.97 -3.48
N ALA A 176 2.00 2.49 -4.72
CA ALA A 176 0.91 2.92 -5.59
C ALA A 176 -0.44 2.33 -5.15
N GLY A 177 -1.51 3.04 -5.43
CA GLY A 177 -2.88 2.55 -5.22
C GLY A 177 -3.31 1.51 -6.25
N GLY A 178 -4.26 0.68 -5.89
CA GLY A 178 -4.87 -0.30 -6.78
C GLY A 178 -5.81 0.33 -7.82
N GLY A 179 -5.79 -0.20 -9.02
CA GLY A 179 -6.78 0.13 -10.05
C GLY A 179 -8.15 -0.45 -9.71
N GLY A 180 -9.23 0.26 -10.09
CA GLY A 180 -10.58 -0.25 -10.03
C GLY A 180 -10.91 -1.16 -11.25
N TYR A 181 -12.09 -1.76 -11.24
CA TYR A 181 -12.58 -2.65 -12.32
C TYR A 181 -14.11 -2.58 -12.45
#